data_69a4335721f0d1a4f5cb78a3ff99852b
#
_entry.id   69a4335721f0d1a4f5cb78a3ff99852b
#
_cell.length_a   1.000
_cell.length_b   1.000
_cell.length_c   1.000
_cell.angle_alpha   90.00
_cell.angle_beta   90.00
_cell.angle_gamma   90.00
#
_symmetry.space_group_name_H-M   'P 1'
#
loop_
_entity.id
_entity.type
_entity.pdbx_description
1 polymer ?
#
loop_
_entity_poly.entity_id
_entity_poly.type
_entity_poly.pdbx_seq_one_letter_code
_entity_poly.pdbx_strand_id
1 'polypeptide(L)'
;MITMKTMITKKGVVIHPEEITKTWEKAILGSDINILGIHPVGGEHSHEKVKALADNGFPNEKDLIIKNLVSKGVSIEYELHAMSLLLPRELFASQPRYFRMNEKGERTPDYNCCASNKDALEIISDSASDLALKLPYSSDIYNFWLDDVFDASCKCGECSRLTSSDQALVIYNAVLRGLKRVNKNAKQSYLAYCGASDPPANIEPEEGIFLEYAPFKRDFFKPLISGDNTLSAARARNAIAFFGGRGAKALDYWLDNSLYSGWKKPPLEFHINADIVMRDIEFYESLGFESVTSFACYLGEDYERLFGAPVLDGYIKKK
;
A
#
# COMPACT_ATOMS: atom_id res chain seq x y z
N MET A 1 12.39 18.56 26.57
CA MET A 1 12.44 17.15 26.16
C MET A 1 13.20 17.08 24.86
N ILE A 2 14.37 16.48 24.82
CA ILE A 2 15.06 16.21 23.54
C ILE A 2 14.30 15.04 22.90
N THR A 3 13.45 15.34 21.93
CA THR A 3 12.85 14.31 21.08
C THR A 3 14.00 13.62 20.35
N MET A 4 14.30 12.38 20.72
CA MET A 4 15.22 11.56 19.92
C MET A 4 14.63 11.50 18.52
N LYS A 5 15.35 12.03 17.53
CA LYS A 5 14.97 11.94 16.12
C LYS A 5 14.93 10.45 15.76
N THR A 6 13.75 9.94 15.44
CA THR A 6 13.61 8.56 14.95
C THR A 6 14.27 8.52 13.59
N MET A 7 15.26 7.67 13.40
CA MET A 7 15.86 7.46 12.09
C MET A 7 15.04 6.43 11.32
N ILE A 8 14.77 6.69 10.07
CA ILE A 8 14.21 5.69 9.16
C ILE A 8 15.21 4.54 9.02
N THR A 9 14.80 3.37 9.47
CA THR A 9 15.63 2.16 9.48
C THR A 9 15.32 1.22 8.31
N LYS A 10 14.17 1.41 7.66
CA LYS A 10 13.70 0.60 6.55
C LYS A 10 13.38 1.47 5.35
N LYS A 11 13.88 1.06 4.19
CA LYS A 11 13.67 1.74 2.93
C LYS A 11 13.32 0.73 1.84
N GLY A 12 12.34 1.06 1.00
CA GLY A 12 11.88 0.14 -0.02
C GLY A 12 11.46 0.78 -1.32
N VAL A 13 11.26 -0.06 -2.31
CA VAL A 13 10.63 0.27 -3.58
C VAL A 13 9.41 -0.62 -3.78
N VAL A 14 8.36 -0.09 -4.40
CA VAL A 14 7.13 -0.80 -4.74
C VAL A 14 7.02 -0.84 -6.26
N ILE A 15 7.06 -2.04 -6.83
CA ILE A 15 7.06 -2.26 -8.28
C ILE A 15 5.98 -3.26 -8.69
N HIS A 16 5.63 -3.25 -9.96
CA HIS A 16 4.75 -4.29 -10.51
C HIS A 16 5.47 -5.64 -10.62
N PRO A 17 4.76 -6.77 -10.45
CA PRO A 17 5.36 -8.11 -10.59
C PRO A 17 6.10 -8.30 -11.93
N GLU A 18 5.56 -7.71 -13.00
CA GLU A 18 6.14 -7.77 -14.34
C GLU A 18 7.49 -7.02 -14.44
N GLU A 19 7.73 -6.06 -13.57
CA GLU A 19 8.90 -5.16 -13.60
C GLU A 19 10.08 -5.65 -12.76
N ILE A 20 9.95 -6.82 -12.13
CA ILE A 20 11.05 -7.46 -11.43
C ILE A 20 12.12 -7.92 -12.44
N THR A 21 13.30 -7.30 -12.41
CA THR A 21 14.42 -7.54 -13.34
C THR A 21 15.73 -7.76 -12.61
N LYS A 22 16.75 -8.22 -13.33
CA LYS A 22 18.12 -8.31 -12.81
C LYS A 22 18.72 -6.94 -12.47
N THR A 23 18.29 -5.89 -13.14
CA THR A 23 18.68 -4.51 -12.84
C THR A 23 18.15 -4.10 -11.47
N TRP A 24 16.87 -4.38 -11.17
CA TRP A 24 16.29 -4.15 -9.85
C TRP A 24 16.97 -4.98 -8.76
N GLU A 25 17.23 -6.27 -9.02
CA GLU A 25 17.97 -7.11 -8.07
C GLU A 25 19.33 -6.47 -7.71
N LYS A 26 20.11 -6.06 -8.73
CA LYS A 26 21.41 -5.41 -8.52
C LYS A 26 21.29 -4.08 -7.76
N ALA A 27 20.30 -3.25 -8.11
CA ALA A 27 20.08 -1.96 -7.46
C ALA A 27 19.73 -2.14 -5.97
N ILE A 28 18.83 -3.07 -5.65
CA ILE A 28 18.41 -3.37 -4.28
C ILE A 28 19.59 -3.90 -3.46
N LEU A 29 20.31 -4.91 -3.94
CA LEU A 29 21.44 -5.51 -3.22
C LEU A 29 22.61 -4.55 -3.06
N GLY A 30 22.82 -3.64 -4.00
CA GLY A 30 23.89 -2.64 -3.99
C GLY A 30 23.57 -1.36 -3.20
N SER A 31 22.44 -1.31 -2.49
CA SER A 31 21.98 -0.10 -1.81
C SER A 31 21.42 -0.38 -0.40
N ASP A 32 20.93 0.68 0.25
CA ASP A 32 20.27 0.62 1.56
C ASP A 32 18.79 0.18 1.48
N ILE A 33 18.30 -0.22 0.30
CA ILE A 33 16.97 -0.82 0.16
C ILE A 33 16.95 -2.17 0.85
N ASN A 34 15.93 -2.38 1.70
CA ASN A 34 15.69 -3.62 2.43
C ASN A 34 14.22 -4.09 2.39
N ILE A 35 13.36 -3.38 1.63
CA ILE A 35 11.97 -3.78 1.35
C ILE A 35 11.78 -3.78 -0.17
N LEU A 36 11.20 -4.88 -0.69
CA LEU A 36 10.62 -4.94 -2.02
C LEU A 36 9.11 -5.11 -1.89
N GLY A 37 8.38 -4.05 -2.18
CA GLY A 37 6.92 -4.06 -2.29
C GLY A 37 6.50 -4.59 -3.66
N ILE A 38 5.53 -5.49 -3.68
CA ILE A 38 4.95 -6.08 -4.89
C ILE A 38 3.54 -5.56 -5.04
N HIS A 39 3.32 -4.73 -6.04
CA HIS A 39 2.02 -4.12 -6.35
C HIS A 39 1.56 -4.48 -7.75
N PRO A 40 0.59 -5.39 -7.92
CA PRO A 40 -0.04 -5.63 -9.24
C PRO A 40 -0.67 -4.34 -9.79
N VAL A 41 -0.59 -4.17 -11.10
CA VAL A 41 -1.13 -2.98 -11.78
C VAL A 41 -2.57 -2.71 -11.33
N GLY A 42 -2.83 -1.49 -10.87
CA GLY A 42 -4.14 -1.03 -10.43
C GLY A 42 -5.14 -0.81 -11.57
N GLY A 43 -6.30 -0.17 -11.28
CA GLY A 43 -7.35 0.16 -12.24
C GLY A 43 -8.38 -0.96 -12.44
N GLU A 44 -9.10 -0.89 -13.56
CA GLU A 44 -10.29 -1.72 -13.84
C GLU A 44 -10.07 -3.23 -13.71
N HIS A 45 -8.88 -3.72 -14.09
CA HIS A 45 -8.52 -5.15 -14.06
C HIS A 45 -7.61 -5.52 -12.87
N SER A 46 -7.52 -4.68 -11.84
CA SER A 46 -6.63 -4.93 -10.69
C SER A 46 -6.92 -6.27 -10.00
N HIS A 47 -8.19 -6.62 -9.85
CA HIS A 47 -8.62 -7.87 -9.20
C HIS A 47 -8.11 -9.12 -9.95
N GLU A 48 -8.10 -9.12 -11.30
CA GLU A 48 -7.59 -10.23 -12.11
C GLU A 48 -6.08 -10.38 -11.90
N LYS A 49 -5.35 -9.27 -11.79
CA LYS A 49 -3.91 -9.27 -11.57
C LYS A 49 -3.53 -9.76 -10.17
N VAL A 50 -4.26 -9.30 -9.15
CA VAL A 50 -4.05 -9.79 -7.77
C VAL A 50 -4.37 -11.29 -7.68
N LYS A 51 -5.47 -11.73 -8.31
CA LYS A 51 -5.85 -13.14 -8.36
C LYS A 51 -4.79 -13.98 -9.08
N ALA A 52 -4.32 -13.52 -10.25
CA ALA A 52 -3.30 -14.22 -11.01
C ALA A 52 -1.99 -14.38 -10.21
N LEU A 53 -1.57 -13.34 -9.49
CA LEU A 53 -0.41 -13.39 -8.60
C LEU A 53 -0.61 -14.41 -7.47
N ALA A 54 -1.77 -14.40 -6.83
CA ALA A 54 -2.09 -15.32 -5.73
C ALA A 54 -2.18 -16.79 -6.18
N ASP A 55 -2.74 -17.05 -7.36
CA ASP A 55 -2.96 -18.41 -7.85
C ASP A 55 -1.72 -19.01 -8.55
N ASN A 56 -0.90 -18.20 -9.21
CA ASN A 56 0.23 -18.65 -10.04
C ASN A 56 1.60 -18.29 -9.48
N GLY A 57 1.70 -17.37 -8.51
CA GLY A 57 2.97 -16.84 -8.03
C GLY A 57 3.75 -16.09 -9.12
N PHE A 58 5.07 -16.23 -9.11
CA PHE A 58 5.96 -15.59 -10.06
C PHE A 58 6.48 -16.56 -11.12
N PRO A 59 6.71 -16.11 -12.38
CA PRO A 59 7.48 -16.87 -13.35
C PRO A 59 8.86 -17.25 -12.80
N ASN A 60 9.40 -18.41 -13.21
CA ASN A 60 10.63 -18.99 -12.66
C ASN A 60 11.79 -18.01 -12.55
N GLU A 61 12.00 -17.14 -13.56
CA GLU A 61 13.12 -16.19 -13.55
C GLU A 61 12.96 -15.14 -12.44
N LYS A 62 11.74 -14.58 -12.29
CA LYS A 62 11.43 -13.60 -11.24
C LYS A 62 11.43 -14.22 -9.86
N ASP A 63 10.95 -15.46 -9.74
CA ASP A 63 10.98 -16.23 -8.51
C ASP A 63 12.42 -16.45 -8.02
N LEU A 64 13.36 -16.73 -8.92
CA LEU A 64 14.79 -16.84 -8.59
C LEU A 64 15.37 -15.50 -8.08
N ILE A 65 15.00 -14.38 -8.68
CA ILE A 65 15.38 -13.05 -8.22
C ILE A 65 14.88 -12.82 -6.80
N ILE A 66 13.59 -13.06 -6.56
CA ILE A 66 12.97 -12.87 -5.24
C ILE A 66 13.64 -13.76 -4.18
N LYS A 67 13.85 -15.05 -4.49
CA LYS A 67 14.58 -15.99 -3.61
C LYS A 67 15.98 -15.44 -3.23
N ASN A 68 16.71 -14.91 -4.19
CA ASN A 68 18.01 -14.32 -3.91
C ASN A 68 17.90 -13.10 -3.01
N LEU A 69 16.96 -12.18 -3.27
CA LEU A 69 16.72 -11.01 -2.43
C LEU A 69 16.39 -11.41 -0.99
N VAL A 70 15.46 -12.34 -0.81
CA VAL A 70 15.08 -12.88 0.53
C VAL A 70 16.29 -13.50 1.24
N SER A 71 17.11 -14.28 0.52
CA SER A 71 18.33 -14.88 1.10
C SER A 71 19.35 -13.85 1.59
N LYS A 72 19.25 -12.61 1.12
CA LYS A 72 20.10 -11.48 1.50
C LYS A 72 19.42 -10.54 2.51
N GLY A 73 18.25 -10.94 3.04
CA GLY A 73 17.54 -10.22 4.10
C GLY A 73 16.63 -9.11 3.60
N VAL A 74 16.29 -9.07 2.30
CA VAL A 74 15.27 -8.16 1.78
C VAL A 74 13.89 -8.69 2.15
N SER A 75 13.05 -7.85 2.75
CA SER A 75 11.66 -8.15 3.07
C SER A 75 10.80 -8.05 1.81
N ILE A 76 9.93 -9.03 1.59
CA ILE A 76 8.91 -8.98 0.53
C ILE A 76 7.59 -8.55 1.18
N GLU A 77 7.02 -7.47 0.68
CA GLU A 77 5.73 -6.93 1.14
C GLU A 77 4.76 -6.88 -0.04
N TYR A 78 3.56 -7.44 0.14
CA TYR A 78 2.53 -7.42 -0.89
C TYR A 78 1.59 -6.25 -0.66
N GLU A 79 1.51 -5.35 -1.62
CA GLU A 79 0.75 -4.10 -1.62
C GLU A 79 -0.48 -4.26 -2.52
N LEU A 80 -1.59 -4.78 -1.98
CA LEU A 80 -2.68 -5.32 -2.78
C LEU A 80 -4.01 -4.62 -2.53
N HIS A 81 -4.63 -4.05 -3.56
CA HIS A 81 -6.06 -3.72 -3.53
C HIS A 81 -6.86 -5.04 -3.60
N ALA A 82 -7.08 -5.66 -2.42
CA ALA A 82 -7.49 -7.06 -2.31
C ALA A 82 -9.00 -7.28 -2.14
N MET A 83 -9.81 -6.22 -2.01
CA MET A 83 -11.21 -6.35 -1.59
C MET A 83 -12.07 -7.26 -2.46
N SER A 84 -11.81 -7.32 -3.76
CA SER A 84 -12.56 -8.24 -4.66
C SER A 84 -12.23 -9.72 -4.44
N LEU A 85 -11.07 -10.04 -3.85
CA LEU A 85 -10.72 -11.39 -3.41
C LEU A 85 -11.19 -11.65 -1.99
N LEU A 86 -11.14 -10.64 -1.13
CA LEU A 86 -11.55 -10.75 0.28
C LEU A 86 -13.07 -10.87 0.42
N LEU A 87 -13.85 -10.21 -0.47
CA LEU A 87 -15.29 -10.37 -0.57
C LEU A 87 -15.67 -10.61 -2.05
N PRO A 88 -15.74 -11.88 -2.49
CA PRO A 88 -16.04 -12.22 -3.88
C PRO A 88 -17.32 -11.57 -4.38
N ARG A 89 -17.24 -10.89 -5.55
CA ARG A 89 -18.36 -10.07 -6.06
C ARG A 89 -19.56 -10.88 -6.49
N GLU A 90 -19.39 -12.17 -6.78
CA GLU A 90 -20.43 -13.13 -7.12
C GLU A 90 -21.45 -13.31 -5.99
N LEU A 91 -21.02 -13.10 -4.75
CA LEU A 91 -21.91 -13.16 -3.58
C LEU A 91 -23.02 -12.10 -3.62
N PHE A 92 -22.85 -11.05 -4.42
CA PHE A 92 -23.87 -10.00 -4.53
C PHE A 92 -25.24 -10.54 -4.96
N ALA A 93 -25.25 -11.50 -5.87
CA ALA A 93 -26.52 -12.07 -6.37
C ALA A 93 -27.38 -12.70 -5.27
N SER A 94 -26.76 -13.29 -4.24
CA SER A 94 -27.48 -13.94 -3.13
C SER A 94 -27.47 -13.11 -1.86
N GLN A 95 -26.46 -12.27 -1.66
CA GLN A 95 -26.23 -11.52 -0.41
C GLN A 95 -25.89 -10.03 -0.66
N PRO A 96 -26.80 -9.27 -1.28
CA PRO A 96 -26.51 -7.86 -1.59
C PRO A 96 -26.20 -7.01 -0.35
N ARG A 97 -26.65 -7.42 0.84
CA ARG A 97 -26.39 -6.71 2.10
C ARG A 97 -24.93 -6.74 2.55
N TYR A 98 -24.12 -7.63 2.03
CA TYR A 98 -22.68 -7.68 2.30
C TYR A 98 -21.94 -6.50 1.66
N PHE A 99 -22.50 -5.95 0.60
CA PHE A 99 -21.90 -4.91 -0.22
C PHE A 99 -22.33 -3.51 0.20
N ARG A 100 -21.55 -2.52 -0.16
CA ARG A 100 -21.82 -1.14 0.19
C ARG A 100 -23.15 -0.65 -0.39
N MET A 101 -23.74 0.32 0.29
CA MET A 101 -24.81 1.14 -0.25
C MET A 101 -24.19 2.42 -0.81
N ASN A 102 -24.50 2.76 -2.03
CA ASN A 102 -24.01 3.98 -2.69
C ASN A 102 -24.82 5.21 -2.24
N GLU A 103 -24.48 6.38 -2.78
CA GLU A 103 -25.11 7.67 -2.48
C GLU A 103 -26.58 7.75 -2.95
N LYS A 104 -26.98 6.84 -3.85
CA LYS A 104 -28.38 6.74 -4.32
C LYS A 104 -29.25 5.82 -3.45
N GLY A 105 -28.66 5.21 -2.42
CA GLY A 105 -29.34 4.24 -1.55
C GLY A 105 -29.42 2.82 -2.14
N GLU A 106 -28.64 2.52 -3.17
CA GLU A 106 -28.60 1.23 -3.82
C GLU A 106 -27.43 0.40 -3.32
N ARG A 107 -27.63 -0.92 -3.13
CA ARG A 107 -26.53 -1.85 -2.89
C ARG A 107 -25.81 -2.16 -4.21
N THR A 108 -24.49 -2.06 -4.19
CA THR A 108 -23.68 -2.25 -5.39
C THR A 108 -22.45 -3.13 -5.10
N PRO A 109 -22.06 -4.04 -6.01
CA PRO A 109 -20.90 -4.89 -5.83
C PRO A 109 -19.60 -4.23 -6.34
N ASP A 110 -19.63 -2.93 -6.60
CA ASP A 110 -18.55 -2.20 -7.27
C ASP A 110 -17.27 -2.14 -6.43
N TYR A 111 -17.35 -1.67 -5.17
CA TYR A 111 -16.19 -1.42 -4.32
C TYR A 111 -16.44 -1.84 -2.87
N ASN A 112 -15.37 -2.17 -2.15
CA ASN A 112 -15.33 -2.43 -0.71
C ASN A 112 -16.49 -3.33 -0.22
N CYS A 113 -17.06 -3.02 0.95
CA CYS A 113 -18.16 -3.77 1.55
C CYS A 113 -19.04 -2.89 2.43
N CYS A 114 -20.06 -3.47 3.05
CA CYS A 114 -20.79 -2.87 4.16
C CYS A 114 -20.02 -3.12 5.46
N ALA A 115 -19.33 -2.11 5.98
CA ALA A 115 -18.52 -2.22 7.19
C ALA A 115 -19.30 -2.58 8.47
N SER A 116 -20.63 -2.41 8.49
CA SER A 116 -21.49 -2.82 9.61
C SER A 116 -22.03 -4.25 9.48
N ASN A 117 -21.79 -4.93 8.35
CA ASN A 117 -22.28 -6.29 8.15
C ASN A 117 -21.28 -7.33 8.68
N LYS A 118 -21.62 -8.01 9.79
CA LYS A 118 -20.73 -8.95 10.46
C LYS A 118 -20.38 -10.17 9.61
N ASP A 119 -21.35 -10.69 8.83
CA ASP A 119 -21.12 -11.87 7.99
C ASP A 119 -20.14 -11.53 6.85
N ALA A 120 -20.25 -10.33 6.26
CA ALA A 120 -19.30 -9.85 5.27
C ALA A 120 -17.88 -9.71 5.86
N LEU A 121 -17.76 -9.19 7.08
CA LEU A 121 -16.48 -9.05 7.78
C LEU A 121 -15.85 -10.41 8.13
N GLU A 122 -16.66 -11.43 8.44
CA GLU A 122 -16.17 -12.79 8.68
C GLU A 122 -15.63 -13.42 7.39
N ILE A 123 -16.36 -13.28 6.27
CA ILE A 123 -15.89 -13.73 4.95
C ILE A 123 -14.56 -13.05 4.59
N ILE A 124 -14.46 -11.73 4.82
CA ILE A 124 -13.21 -10.97 4.59
C ILE A 124 -12.08 -11.54 5.44
N SER A 125 -12.35 -11.84 6.71
CA SER A 125 -11.36 -12.41 7.61
C SER A 125 -10.89 -13.80 7.16
N ASP A 126 -11.82 -14.69 6.75
CA ASP A 126 -11.49 -16.02 6.23
C ASP A 126 -10.67 -15.92 4.93
N SER A 127 -11.13 -15.10 4.00
CA SER A 127 -10.45 -14.88 2.71
C SER A 127 -9.06 -14.27 2.87
N ALA A 128 -8.85 -13.42 3.89
CA ALA A 128 -7.52 -12.86 4.19
C ALA A 128 -6.54 -13.94 4.64
N SER A 129 -7.00 -14.93 5.44
CA SER A 129 -6.20 -16.10 5.79
C SER A 129 -5.79 -16.92 4.56
N ASP A 130 -6.77 -17.18 3.68
CA ASP A 130 -6.56 -17.97 2.45
C ASP A 130 -5.61 -17.27 1.49
N LEU A 131 -5.78 -15.94 1.32
CA LEU A 131 -4.90 -15.15 0.47
C LEU A 131 -3.46 -15.14 1.02
N ALA A 132 -3.28 -14.95 2.32
CA ALA A 132 -1.96 -14.93 2.94
C ALA A 132 -1.19 -16.25 2.72
N LEU A 133 -1.88 -17.39 2.77
CA LEU A 133 -1.28 -18.72 2.54
C LEU A 133 -0.83 -18.93 1.07
N LYS A 134 -1.39 -18.18 0.13
CA LYS A 134 -1.05 -18.27 -1.30
C LYS A 134 0.15 -17.41 -1.71
N LEU A 135 0.47 -16.38 -0.92
CA LEU A 135 1.52 -15.42 -1.28
C LEU A 135 2.89 -15.92 -0.81
N PRO A 136 3.81 -16.27 -1.75
CA PRO A 136 5.13 -16.79 -1.39
C PRO A 136 6.01 -15.67 -0.80
N TYR A 137 6.96 -16.05 0.05
CA TYR A 137 7.96 -15.14 0.64
C TYR A 137 7.39 -14.00 1.49
N SER A 138 6.11 -14.04 1.86
CA SER A 138 5.50 -13.03 2.71
C SER A 138 6.25 -12.85 4.02
N SER A 139 6.47 -11.60 4.41
CA SER A 139 6.93 -11.24 5.75
C SER A 139 5.76 -11.27 6.75
N ASP A 140 5.99 -10.78 7.98
CA ASP A 140 4.88 -10.56 8.93
C ASP A 140 4.05 -9.31 8.59
N ILE A 141 4.42 -8.56 7.56
CA ILE A 141 3.77 -7.31 7.13
C ILE A 141 2.85 -7.60 5.95
N TYR A 142 1.59 -7.23 6.11
CA TYR A 142 0.56 -7.38 5.08
C TYR A 142 -0.04 -6.00 4.77
N ASN A 143 -0.17 -5.70 3.47
CA ASN A 143 -0.78 -4.47 2.97
C ASN A 143 -1.95 -4.86 2.07
N PHE A 144 -2.99 -5.47 2.66
CA PHE A 144 -4.23 -5.81 1.96
C PHE A 144 -5.17 -4.63 2.03
N TRP A 145 -5.19 -3.85 0.97
CA TRP A 145 -5.86 -2.56 0.91
C TRP A 145 -7.30 -2.66 0.44
N LEU A 146 -8.06 -1.63 0.77
CA LEU A 146 -9.36 -1.35 0.17
C LEU A 146 -9.22 -1.12 -1.34
N ASP A 147 -10.35 -1.13 -2.06
CA ASP A 147 -10.34 -0.87 -3.50
C ASP A 147 -9.78 0.53 -3.82
N ASP A 148 -9.06 0.64 -4.94
CA ASP A 148 -8.44 1.88 -5.42
C ASP A 148 -9.48 2.84 -5.98
N VAL A 149 -10.14 3.55 -5.08
CA VAL A 149 -11.18 4.52 -5.41
C VAL A 149 -11.19 5.65 -4.38
N PHE A 150 -11.60 6.84 -4.80
CA PHE A 150 -11.50 8.03 -3.95
C PHE A 150 -12.26 7.91 -2.63
N ASP A 151 -13.55 7.54 -2.68
CA ASP A 151 -14.40 7.22 -1.53
C ASP A 151 -15.45 6.19 -1.94
N ALA A 152 -15.39 5.02 -1.35
CA ALA A 152 -16.36 3.96 -1.51
C ALA A 152 -16.89 3.47 -0.17
N SER A 153 -17.06 4.38 0.79
CA SER A 153 -17.71 4.08 2.07
C SER A 153 -19.18 3.72 1.87
N CYS A 154 -19.69 2.83 2.72
CA CYS A 154 -21.09 2.42 2.70
C CYS A 154 -21.99 3.51 3.29
N LYS A 155 -23.10 3.85 2.62
CA LYS A 155 -24.06 4.87 3.05
C LYS A 155 -25.33 4.30 3.69
N CYS A 156 -25.34 3.02 4.12
CA CYS A 156 -26.48 2.47 4.85
C CYS A 156 -26.64 3.10 6.25
N GLY A 157 -27.81 2.97 6.86
CA GLY A 157 -28.15 3.63 8.12
C GLY A 157 -27.17 3.38 9.27
N GLU A 158 -26.56 2.19 9.35
CA GLU A 158 -25.55 1.89 10.37
C GLU A 158 -24.17 2.51 9.99
N CYS A 159 -23.73 2.31 8.75
CA CYS A 159 -22.44 2.82 8.30
C CYS A 159 -22.40 4.35 8.20
N SER A 160 -23.53 5.03 7.98
CA SER A 160 -23.59 6.50 7.90
C SER A 160 -23.24 7.22 9.21
N ARG A 161 -23.17 6.47 10.33
CA ARG A 161 -22.71 6.98 11.63
C ARG A 161 -21.20 6.96 11.78
N LEU A 162 -20.51 6.31 10.85
CA LEU A 162 -19.07 6.14 10.81
C LEU A 162 -18.46 7.00 9.72
N THR A 163 -17.30 7.57 9.98
CA THR A 163 -16.51 8.22 8.93
C THR A 163 -16.00 7.18 7.91
N SER A 164 -15.53 7.62 6.74
CA SER A 164 -14.90 6.71 5.77
C SER A 164 -13.68 6.02 6.38
N SER A 165 -12.94 6.73 7.23
CA SER A 165 -11.77 6.19 7.95
C SER A 165 -12.15 5.17 9.03
N ASP A 166 -13.27 5.38 9.74
CA ASP A 166 -13.79 4.39 10.69
C ASP A 166 -14.18 3.10 9.97
N GLN A 167 -14.90 3.22 8.84
CA GLN A 167 -15.31 2.07 8.04
C GLN A 167 -14.09 1.30 7.49
N ALA A 168 -13.07 2.02 7.03
CA ALA A 168 -11.81 1.43 6.60
C ALA A 168 -11.15 0.65 7.74
N LEU A 169 -11.05 1.24 8.93
CA LEU A 169 -10.41 0.58 10.07
C LEU A 169 -11.19 -0.66 10.55
N VAL A 170 -12.53 -0.64 10.50
CA VAL A 170 -13.35 -1.84 10.78
C VAL A 170 -12.99 -2.98 9.84
N ILE A 171 -12.83 -2.70 8.54
CA ILE A 171 -12.43 -3.71 7.55
C ILE A 171 -11.00 -4.19 7.79
N TYR A 172 -10.04 -3.29 8.02
CA TYR A 172 -8.64 -3.67 8.31
C TYR A 172 -8.50 -4.49 9.59
N ASN A 173 -9.28 -4.20 10.64
CA ASN A 173 -9.34 -5.03 11.84
C ASN A 173 -9.85 -6.46 11.51
N ALA A 174 -10.85 -6.60 10.64
CA ALA A 174 -11.33 -7.91 10.19
C ALA A 174 -10.27 -8.67 9.38
N VAL A 175 -9.56 -8.00 8.46
CA VAL A 175 -8.43 -8.56 7.71
C VAL A 175 -7.35 -9.05 8.68
N LEU A 176 -6.95 -8.22 9.65
CA LEU A 176 -5.92 -8.60 10.63
C LEU A 176 -6.31 -9.84 11.44
N ARG A 177 -7.56 -9.94 11.87
CA ARG A 177 -8.04 -11.15 12.58
C ARG A 177 -7.86 -12.42 11.76
N GLY A 178 -8.16 -12.35 10.46
CA GLY A 178 -7.90 -13.46 9.53
C GLY A 178 -6.42 -13.78 9.41
N LEU A 179 -5.58 -12.79 9.16
CA LEU A 179 -4.13 -12.95 9.05
C LEU A 179 -3.51 -13.60 10.28
N LYS A 180 -3.96 -13.22 11.49
CA LYS A 180 -3.47 -13.77 12.75
C LYS A 180 -3.82 -15.24 12.97
N ARG A 181 -4.78 -15.80 12.23
CA ARG A 181 -5.08 -17.25 12.27
C ARG A 181 -3.96 -18.10 11.64
N VAL A 182 -3.28 -17.55 10.63
CA VAL A 182 -2.20 -18.25 9.90
C VAL A 182 -0.81 -17.74 10.26
N ASN A 183 -0.71 -16.50 10.74
CA ASN A 183 0.55 -15.89 11.20
C ASN A 183 0.28 -15.06 12.47
N LYS A 184 0.67 -15.58 13.64
CA LYS A 184 0.44 -14.90 14.93
C LYS A 184 1.12 -13.53 15.04
N ASN A 185 2.19 -13.30 14.28
CA ASN A 185 2.95 -12.06 14.26
C ASN A 185 2.44 -11.08 13.20
N ALA A 186 1.41 -11.46 12.44
CA ALA A 186 0.88 -10.64 11.35
C ALA A 186 0.55 -9.22 11.80
N LYS A 187 0.95 -8.27 10.96
CA LYS A 187 0.60 -6.86 11.04
C LYS A 187 -0.06 -6.46 9.73
N GLN A 188 -1.13 -5.69 9.83
CA GLN A 188 -1.87 -5.16 8.69
C GLN A 188 -1.75 -3.65 8.63
N SER A 189 -1.41 -3.11 7.48
CA SER A 189 -1.39 -1.66 7.29
C SER A 189 -2.80 -1.08 7.29
N TYR A 190 -2.97 0.07 7.92
CA TYR A 190 -4.05 1.00 7.64
C TYR A 190 -3.54 1.97 6.58
N LEU A 191 -3.99 1.81 5.33
CA LEU A 191 -3.63 2.72 4.25
C LEU A 191 -4.40 4.04 4.42
N ALA A 192 -3.72 5.07 4.90
CA ALA A 192 -4.24 6.42 4.97
C ALA A 192 -4.14 7.09 3.59
N TYR A 193 -5.17 6.90 2.78
CA TYR A 193 -5.22 7.24 1.35
C TYR A 193 -6.61 7.75 0.97
N CYS A 194 -6.68 8.71 0.09
CA CYS A 194 -7.92 9.25 -0.47
C CYS A 194 -8.98 9.56 0.59
N GLY A 195 -10.14 8.92 0.56
CA GLY A 195 -11.26 9.11 1.50
C GLY A 195 -10.96 8.68 2.94
N ALA A 196 -9.93 7.84 3.15
CA ALA A 196 -9.48 7.37 4.46
C ALA A 196 -8.19 8.08 4.94
N SER A 197 -7.83 9.24 4.38
CA SER A 197 -6.60 9.96 4.72
C SER A 197 -6.62 10.64 6.09
N ASP A 198 -7.81 10.99 6.60
CA ASP A 198 -7.97 11.55 7.94
C ASP A 198 -8.07 10.41 8.97
N PRO A 199 -7.62 10.58 10.23
CA PRO A 199 -7.70 9.53 11.23
C PRO A 199 -9.13 9.07 11.49
N PRO A 200 -9.34 7.78 11.86
CA PRO A 200 -10.61 7.31 12.42
C PRO A 200 -11.05 8.15 13.63
N ALA A 201 -12.36 8.29 13.82
CA ALA A 201 -12.93 9.10 14.89
C ALA A 201 -13.58 8.26 16.01
N ASN A 202 -14.09 7.07 15.68
CA ASN A 202 -14.91 6.27 16.58
C ASN A 202 -14.42 4.82 16.74
N ILE A 203 -13.44 4.41 15.94
CA ILE A 203 -12.93 3.03 15.89
C ILE A 203 -11.47 3.03 16.28
N GLU A 204 -11.09 2.10 17.16
CA GLU A 204 -9.70 1.91 17.56
C GLU A 204 -9.02 0.79 16.75
N PRO A 205 -7.72 0.93 16.45
CA PRO A 205 -6.95 -0.11 15.78
C PRO A 205 -6.72 -1.30 16.72
N GLU A 206 -6.93 -2.52 16.22
CA GLU A 206 -6.50 -3.73 16.93
C GLU A 206 -4.97 -3.83 16.94
N GLU A 207 -4.43 -4.48 17.97
CA GLU A 207 -2.98 -4.70 18.09
C GLU A 207 -2.43 -5.43 16.87
N GLY A 208 -1.54 -4.79 16.13
CA GLY A 208 -0.98 -5.25 14.86
C GLY A 208 -1.44 -4.43 13.66
N ILE A 209 -2.40 -3.52 13.82
CA ILE A 209 -2.63 -2.47 12.82
C ILE A 209 -1.51 -1.42 12.95
N PHE A 210 -0.96 -1.00 11.82
CA PHE A 210 0.03 0.09 11.75
C PHE A 210 -0.32 1.07 10.64
N LEU A 211 0.16 2.30 10.76
CA LEU A 211 -0.07 3.35 9.76
C LEU A 211 0.77 3.09 8.49
N GLU A 212 0.11 3.14 7.35
CA GLU A 212 0.74 3.33 6.05
C GLU A 212 0.16 4.59 5.42
N TYR A 213 0.96 5.64 5.33
CA TYR A 213 0.52 6.95 4.85
C TYR A 213 0.92 7.15 3.40
N ALA A 214 -0.06 7.35 2.51
CA ALA A 214 0.15 7.56 1.08
C ALA A 214 -0.44 8.92 0.62
N PRO A 215 0.37 9.98 0.46
CA PRO A 215 -0.10 11.32 0.13
C PRO A 215 -0.36 11.51 -1.36
N PHE A 216 -1.32 10.79 -1.96
CA PHE A 216 -1.58 10.87 -3.39
C PHE A 216 -2.05 12.26 -3.86
N LYS A 217 -2.83 12.98 -3.04
CA LYS A 217 -3.31 14.33 -3.36
C LYS A 217 -2.31 15.40 -2.91
N ARG A 218 -1.18 15.50 -3.63
CA ARG A 218 -0.16 16.53 -3.40
C ARG A 218 0.42 17.04 -4.73
N ASP A 219 1.10 18.16 -4.67
CA ASP A 219 1.99 18.59 -5.74
C ASP A 219 3.32 17.83 -5.61
N PHE A 220 3.55 16.84 -6.46
CA PHE A 220 4.75 15.99 -6.44
C PHE A 220 6.03 16.72 -6.88
N PHE A 221 5.91 17.91 -7.44
CA PHE A 221 7.05 18.77 -7.81
C PHE A 221 7.48 19.71 -6.67
N LYS A 222 6.90 19.56 -5.48
CA LYS A 222 7.21 20.33 -4.27
C LYS A 222 7.31 19.42 -3.05
N PRO A 223 8.18 19.77 -2.06
CA PRO A 223 8.23 19.04 -0.80
C PRO A 223 6.90 19.06 -0.05
N LEU A 224 6.63 18.03 0.75
CA LEU A 224 5.43 17.95 1.61
C LEU A 224 5.26 19.14 2.55
N ILE A 225 6.37 19.70 2.99
CA ILE A 225 6.37 20.89 3.88
C ILE A 225 6.09 22.20 3.15
N SER A 226 5.94 22.20 1.81
CA SER A 226 5.58 23.41 1.05
C SER A 226 4.14 23.85 1.32
N GLY A 227 3.85 25.13 1.08
CA GLY A 227 2.51 25.70 1.28
C GLY A 227 1.42 24.99 0.47
N ASP A 228 1.75 24.52 -0.74
CA ASP A 228 0.81 23.80 -1.62
C ASP A 228 0.44 22.40 -1.09
N ASN A 229 1.31 21.78 -0.27
CA ASN A 229 1.13 20.46 0.31
C ASN A 229 0.69 20.49 1.79
N THR A 230 0.29 21.64 2.32
CA THR A 230 -0.06 21.84 3.74
C THR A 230 -1.07 20.81 4.26
N LEU A 231 -2.09 20.49 3.47
CA LEU A 231 -3.10 19.49 3.86
C LEU A 231 -2.51 18.10 4.00
N SER A 232 -1.68 17.66 3.05
CA SER A 232 -1.01 16.36 3.13
C SER A 232 -0.06 16.30 4.31
N ALA A 233 0.72 17.36 4.56
CA ALA A 233 1.57 17.42 5.74
C ALA A 233 0.78 17.40 7.06
N ALA A 234 -0.36 18.07 7.14
CA ALA A 234 -1.24 18.05 8.32
C ALA A 234 -1.84 16.65 8.54
N ARG A 235 -2.29 15.98 7.49
CA ARG A 235 -2.80 14.60 7.55
C ARG A 235 -1.76 13.62 8.06
N ALA A 236 -0.51 13.71 7.58
CA ALA A 236 0.59 12.89 8.10
C ALA A 236 0.77 13.06 9.61
N ARG A 237 0.76 14.32 10.11
CA ARG A 237 0.86 14.61 11.56
C ARG A 237 -0.31 14.02 12.34
N ASN A 238 -1.53 14.19 11.85
CA ASN A 238 -2.73 13.68 12.50
C ASN A 238 -2.76 12.15 12.53
N ALA A 239 -2.39 11.51 11.42
CA ALA A 239 -2.33 10.05 11.32
C ALA A 239 -1.29 9.46 12.30
N ILE A 240 -0.08 10.03 12.36
CA ILE A 240 0.96 9.62 13.32
C ILE A 240 0.50 9.86 14.78
N ALA A 241 -0.22 10.94 15.03
CA ALA A 241 -0.74 11.22 16.38
C ALA A 241 -1.77 10.16 16.82
N PHE A 242 -2.55 9.61 15.89
CA PHE A 242 -3.56 8.59 16.17
C PHE A 242 -2.96 7.18 16.25
N PHE A 243 -2.21 6.74 15.23
CA PHE A 243 -1.69 5.37 15.15
C PHE A 243 -0.38 5.16 15.91
N GLY A 244 0.36 6.23 16.20
CA GLY A 244 1.73 6.17 16.74
C GLY A 244 2.77 5.89 15.64
N GLY A 245 4.05 6.08 15.99
CA GLY A 245 5.18 5.89 15.07
C GLY A 245 5.64 4.44 14.92
N ARG A 246 5.27 3.56 15.86
CA ARG A 246 5.75 2.16 15.84
C ARG A 246 5.23 1.43 14.61
N GLY A 247 6.16 1.03 13.72
CA GLY A 247 5.87 0.36 12.46
C GLY A 247 5.31 1.29 11.39
N ALA A 248 5.12 2.58 11.66
CA ALA A 248 4.58 3.51 10.69
C ALA A 248 5.44 3.59 9.42
N LYS A 249 4.79 3.48 8.27
CA LYS A 249 5.38 3.50 6.94
C LYS A 249 4.84 4.69 6.14
N ALA A 250 5.71 5.44 5.49
CA ALA A 250 5.33 6.39 4.45
C ALA A 250 5.52 5.72 3.08
N LEU A 251 4.44 5.61 2.33
CA LEU A 251 4.43 5.14 0.94
C LEU A 251 4.27 6.37 0.04
N ASP A 252 5.34 6.77 -0.62
CA ASP A 252 5.33 7.97 -1.48
C ASP A 252 5.51 7.60 -2.97
N TYR A 253 5.54 8.60 -3.82
CA TYR A 253 5.51 8.45 -5.28
C TYR A 253 6.76 9.03 -5.95
N TRP A 254 7.86 9.21 -5.21
CA TRP A 254 9.08 9.87 -5.73
C TRP A 254 9.70 9.21 -6.94
N LEU A 255 9.54 7.88 -7.05
CA LEU A 255 10.09 7.07 -8.15
C LEU A 255 8.99 6.56 -9.11
N ASP A 256 7.75 7.00 -8.94
CA ASP A 256 6.62 6.47 -9.72
C ASP A 256 6.59 7.03 -11.15
N ASN A 257 7.30 6.37 -12.05
CA ASN A 257 7.30 6.75 -13.46
C ASN A 257 5.97 6.46 -14.16
N SER A 258 5.07 5.67 -13.58
CA SER A 258 3.72 5.51 -14.13
C SER A 258 2.93 6.82 -14.02
N LEU A 259 3.05 7.50 -12.88
CA LEU A 259 2.47 8.82 -12.65
C LEU A 259 3.06 9.87 -13.62
N TYR A 260 4.39 9.93 -13.74
CA TYR A 260 5.08 10.88 -14.62
C TYR A 260 4.82 10.60 -16.11
N SER A 261 4.60 9.34 -16.48
CA SER A 261 4.19 8.94 -17.83
C SER A 261 2.69 9.08 -18.09
N GLY A 262 1.90 9.60 -17.12
CA GLY A 262 0.44 9.72 -17.21
C GLY A 262 -0.25 8.38 -17.41
N TRP A 263 0.27 7.32 -16.76
CA TRP A 263 -0.20 5.92 -16.85
C TRP A 263 -0.24 5.36 -18.28
N LYS A 264 0.64 5.87 -19.16
CA LYS A 264 0.74 5.43 -20.55
C LYS A 264 2.08 4.74 -20.80
N LYS A 265 2.07 3.74 -21.71
CA LYS A 265 3.26 3.11 -22.25
C LYS A 265 3.42 3.46 -23.73
N PRO A 266 4.66 3.56 -24.25
CA PRO A 266 5.93 3.37 -23.54
C PRO A 266 6.17 4.43 -22.47
N PRO A 267 6.96 4.10 -21.41
CA PRO A 267 7.25 5.05 -20.35
C PRO A 267 8.11 6.21 -20.87
N LEU A 268 8.00 7.37 -20.21
CA LEU A 268 8.89 8.50 -20.45
C LEU A 268 10.22 8.31 -19.72
N GLU A 269 11.24 9.06 -20.14
CA GLU A 269 12.50 9.12 -19.40
C GLU A 269 12.27 9.74 -18.03
N PHE A 270 12.74 9.04 -16.98
CA PHE A 270 12.48 9.39 -15.60
C PHE A 270 13.67 10.13 -14.97
N HIS A 271 13.38 11.19 -14.25
CA HIS A 271 14.36 11.97 -13.49
C HIS A 271 13.87 12.18 -12.06
N ILE A 272 14.62 11.67 -11.11
CA ILE A 272 14.32 11.87 -9.69
C ILE A 272 14.65 13.31 -9.23
N ASN A 273 13.81 13.90 -8.40
CA ASN A 273 14.12 15.14 -7.70
C ASN A 273 14.66 14.85 -6.30
N ALA A 274 15.99 14.73 -6.20
CA ALA A 274 16.67 14.36 -4.96
C ALA A 274 16.42 15.34 -3.79
N ASP A 275 16.24 16.65 -4.06
CA ASP A 275 15.96 17.65 -3.01
C ASP A 275 14.58 17.41 -2.37
N ILE A 276 13.57 17.15 -3.20
CA ILE A 276 12.21 16.82 -2.70
C ILE A 276 12.26 15.56 -1.86
N VAL A 277 12.87 14.49 -2.37
CA VAL A 277 13.00 13.20 -1.66
C VAL A 277 13.65 13.37 -0.30
N MET A 278 14.78 14.08 -0.26
CA MET A 278 15.51 14.31 0.99
C MET A 278 14.66 15.07 2.02
N ARG A 279 14.00 16.13 1.60
CA ARG A 279 13.18 16.98 2.50
C ARG A 279 11.93 16.26 2.99
N ASP A 280 11.32 15.43 2.14
CA ASP A 280 10.17 14.63 2.53
C ASP A 280 10.57 13.50 3.49
N ILE A 281 11.70 12.83 3.27
CA ILE A 281 12.24 11.83 4.19
C ILE A 281 12.56 12.47 5.56
N GLU A 282 13.21 13.64 5.59
CA GLU A 282 13.46 14.38 6.83
C GLU A 282 12.17 14.76 7.57
N PHE A 283 11.13 15.12 6.82
CA PHE A 283 9.81 15.39 7.40
C PHE A 283 9.21 14.14 8.03
N TYR A 284 9.19 12.99 7.35
CA TYR A 284 8.70 11.72 7.89
C TYR A 284 9.51 11.27 9.12
N GLU A 285 10.83 11.37 9.08
CA GLU A 285 11.69 11.10 10.25
C GLU A 285 11.32 11.99 11.44
N SER A 286 11.07 13.29 11.19
CA SER A 286 10.70 14.23 12.24
C SER A 286 9.38 13.90 12.93
N LEU A 287 8.49 13.17 12.24
CA LEU A 287 7.22 12.70 12.76
C LEU A 287 7.32 11.32 13.45
N GLY A 288 8.42 10.60 13.28
CA GLY A 288 8.63 9.30 13.89
C GLY A 288 8.21 8.11 13.02
N PHE A 289 8.13 8.27 11.69
CA PHE A 289 8.00 7.13 10.78
C PHE A 289 9.24 6.24 10.86
N GLU A 290 9.04 4.92 10.86
CA GLU A 290 10.13 3.93 10.93
C GLU A 290 10.59 3.47 9.55
N SER A 291 9.74 3.57 8.54
CA SER A 291 10.03 3.14 7.17
C SER A 291 9.51 4.11 6.13
N VAL A 292 10.19 4.12 4.97
CA VAL A 292 9.75 4.78 3.75
C VAL A 292 9.82 3.81 2.58
N THR A 293 8.79 3.80 1.77
CA THR A 293 8.77 3.13 0.47
C THR A 293 8.35 4.13 -0.60
N SER A 294 8.74 3.89 -1.84
CA SER A 294 8.25 4.65 -2.98
C SER A 294 7.74 3.72 -4.04
N PHE A 295 6.58 4.00 -4.62
CA PHE A 295 6.26 3.45 -5.92
C PHE A 295 7.41 3.75 -6.88
N ALA A 296 7.79 2.75 -7.68
CA ALA A 296 8.83 2.79 -8.69
C ALA A 296 8.37 2.04 -9.94
N CYS A 297 7.07 2.19 -10.27
CA CYS A 297 6.43 1.56 -11.41
C CYS A 297 6.87 2.20 -12.73
N TYR A 298 6.77 1.45 -13.83
CA TYR A 298 7.22 1.83 -15.17
C TYR A 298 8.73 2.05 -15.28
N LEU A 299 9.51 1.41 -14.42
CA LEU A 299 10.97 1.36 -14.44
C LEU A 299 11.49 -0.08 -14.66
N GLY A 300 10.71 -0.92 -15.33
CA GLY A 300 11.04 -2.30 -15.65
C GLY A 300 11.77 -2.46 -16.98
N GLU A 301 11.67 -3.66 -17.58
CA GLU A 301 12.42 -4.06 -18.80
C GLU A 301 12.16 -3.13 -20.01
N ASP A 302 10.93 -2.65 -20.19
CA ASP A 302 10.58 -1.71 -21.25
C ASP A 302 11.26 -0.35 -21.09
N TYR A 303 11.38 0.14 -19.85
CA TYR A 303 12.15 1.33 -19.51
C TYR A 303 13.65 1.11 -19.75
N GLU A 304 14.20 0.00 -19.23
CA GLU A 304 15.61 -0.34 -19.35
C GLU A 304 16.07 -0.43 -20.81
N ARG A 305 15.23 -0.94 -21.69
CA ARG A 305 15.52 -1.03 -23.13
C ARG A 305 15.59 0.33 -23.80
N LEU A 306 14.82 1.32 -23.34
CA LEU A 306 14.76 2.67 -23.93
C LEU A 306 15.83 3.61 -23.37
N PHE A 307 16.08 3.53 -22.05
CA PHE A 307 16.83 4.53 -21.31
C PHE A 307 17.97 3.95 -20.46
N GLY A 308 18.11 2.63 -20.41
CA GLY A 308 19.04 1.95 -19.51
C GLY A 308 18.52 1.81 -18.10
N ALA A 309 19.39 1.47 -17.14
CA ALA A 309 19.03 1.29 -15.75
C ALA A 309 18.46 2.58 -15.14
N PRO A 310 17.39 2.52 -14.33
CA PRO A 310 16.85 3.70 -13.68
C PRO A 310 17.85 4.35 -12.73
N VAL A 311 17.95 5.67 -12.77
CA VAL A 311 18.80 6.46 -11.87
C VAL A 311 18.05 6.69 -10.58
N LEU A 312 18.56 6.13 -9.48
CA LEU A 312 17.96 6.21 -8.14
C LEU A 312 18.76 7.08 -7.18
N ASP A 313 19.78 7.79 -7.69
CA ASP A 313 20.63 8.68 -6.88
C ASP A 313 19.78 9.79 -6.25
N GLY A 314 19.94 9.99 -4.93
CA GLY A 314 19.08 10.87 -4.13
C GLY A 314 17.99 10.12 -3.35
N TYR A 315 17.58 8.93 -3.78
CA TYR A 315 16.73 8.05 -2.98
C TYR A 315 17.55 6.99 -2.25
N ILE A 316 18.48 6.33 -2.92
CA ILE A 316 19.30 5.25 -2.35
C ILE A 316 20.66 5.75 -1.85
N LYS A 317 21.20 5.05 -0.84
CA LYS A 317 22.63 5.11 -0.47
C LYS A 317 23.28 3.82 -0.99
N LYS A 318 24.32 3.96 -1.82
CA LYS A 318 25.11 2.82 -2.34
C LYS A 318 25.91 2.20 -1.19
N LYS A 319 25.94 0.88 -1.16
CA LYS A 319 26.79 0.10 -0.23
C LYS A 319 28.22 0.04 -0.70
#